data_0714a93cdbd1708462ad8cf7b9a5b658
#
_entry.id   0714a93cdbd1708462ad8cf7b9a5b658
#
_cell.length_a   1.000
_cell.length_b   1.000
_cell.length_c   1.000
_cell.angle_alpha   90.00
_cell.angle_beta   90.00
_cell.angle_gamma   90.00
#
_symmetry.space_group_name_H-M   'P 1'
#
loop_
_entity.id
_entity.type
_entity.pdbx_description
1 polymer ?
#
loop_
_entity_poly.entity_id
_entity_poly.type
_entity_poly.pdbx_seq_one_letter_code
_entity_poly.pdbx_strand_id
1 'polypeptide(L)'
;MHAGLDIATNHGSPINATADGIVLFAGSYQGYGNVVVLDHGYGLTTRYAHMSSIEVEVGQHVTRGKKIGAVGSTGRSTAPHCHYEVRLHDRPVDPIHYLPMGRS
;
A
#
# COMPACT_ATOMS: atom_id res chain seq x y z
N MET A 1 10.72 5.63 -15.33
CA MET A 1 9.52 5.65 -14.46
C MET A 1 9.67 4.65 -13.33
N HIS A 2 9.30 5.04 -12.15
CA HIS A 2 9.37 4.15 -11.00
C HIS A 2 8.08 3.35 -10.87
N ALA A 3 8.22 2.03 -10.71
CA ALA A 3 7.07 1.17 -10.48
C ALA A 3 6.51 1.34 -9.07
N GLY A 4 7.32 1.83 -8.16
CA GLY A 4 6.90 2.02 -6.78
C GLY A 4 7.73 3.09 -6.09
N LEU A 5 7.32 3.42 -4.88
CA LEU A 5 7.99 4.41 -4.04
C LEU A 5 8.21 3.80 -2.66
N ASP A 6 9.45 3.83 -2.19
CA ASP A 6 9.78 3.37 -0.85
C ASP A 6 9.74 4.56 0.11
N ILE A 7 8.86 4.45 1.10
CA ILE A 7 8.66 5.50 2.09
C ILE A 7 9.30 5.03 3.38
N ALA A 8 10.50 5.54 3.68
CA ALA A 8 11.21 5.21 4.90
C ALA A 8 10.50 5.83 6.10
N THR A 9 10.25 5.02 7.11
CA THR A 9 9.59 5.48 8.32
C THR A 9 9.86 4.47 9.44
N ASN A 10 9.37 4.76 10.63
CA ASN A 10 9.61 3.90 11.78
C ASN A 10 8.76 2.63 11.71
N HIS A 11 9.34 1.53 12.18
CA HIS A 11 8.61 0.28 12.33
C HIS A 11 7.38 0.49 13.20
N GLY A 12 6.25 -0.01 12.75
CA GLY A 12 4.99 0.12 13.47
C GLY A 12 4.20 1.38 13.15
N SER A 13 4.77 2.30 12.36
CA SER A 13 4.03 3.49 11.94
C SER A 13 2.78 3.09 11.16
N PRO A 14 1.66 3.81 11.31
CA PRO A 14 0.44 3.46 10.61
C PRO A 14 0.57 3.62 9.11
N ILE A 15 -0.02 2.70 8.37
CA ILE A 15 -0.20 2.80 6.93
C ILE A 15 -1.68 3.04 6.70
N ASN A 16 -2.00 4.12 6.02
CA ASN A 16 -3.38 4.53 5.77
C ASN A 16 -3.70 4.43 4.28
N ALA A 17 -4.95 4.09 3.98
CA ALA A 17 -5.42 4.06 2.60
C ALA A 17 -5.28 5.43 1.96
N THR A 18 -4.74 5.49 0.75
CA THR A 18 -4.53 6.76 0.05
C THR A 18 -5.77 7.25 -0.67
N ALA A 19 -6.78 6.39 -0.81
CA ALA A 19 -8.07 6.74 -1.41
C ALA A 19 -9.09 5.69 -0.99
N ASP A 20 -10.36 6.00 -1.20
CA ASP A 20 -11.44 5.06 -0.96
C ASP A 20 -11.28 3.84 -1.88
N GLY A 21 -11.61 2.67 -1.38
CA GLY A 21 -11.51 1.47 -2.18
C GLY A 21 -12.02 0.23 -1.48
N ILE A 22 -11.80 -0.89 -2.15
CA ILE A 22 -12.13 -2.22 -1.63
C ILE A 22 -10.85 -3.04 -1.59
N VAL A 23 -10.65 -3.78 -0.51
CA VAL A 23 -9.47 -4.62 -0.35
C VAL A 23 -9.55 -5.81 -1.31
N LEU A 24 -8.63 -5.87 -2.26
CA LEU A 24 -8.51 -6.99 -3.21
C LEU A 24 -7.67 -8.12 -2.65
N PHE A 25 -6.61 -7.79 -1.92
CA PHE A 25 -5.70 -8.77 -1.37
C PHE A 25 -5.16 -8.26 -0.04
N ALA A 26 -5.01 -9.16 0.91
CA ALA A 26 -4.43 -8.84 2.21
C ALA A 26 -3.73 -10.10 2.73
N GLY A 27 -2.41 -10.09 2.74
CA GLY A 27 -1.66 -11.27 3.16
C GLY A 27 -0.21 -11.22 2.71
N SER A 28 0.43 -12.37 2.75
CA SER A 28 1.83 -12.51 2.35
C SER A 28 1.93 -12.82 0.86
N TYR A 29 2.84 -12.15 0.18
CA TYR A 29 3.10 -12.38 -1.23
C TYR A 29 4.60 -12.32 -1.48
N GLN A 30 5.07 -13.18 -2.37
CA GLN A 30 6.50 -13.32 -2.63
C GLN A 30 7.15 -11.98 -3.02
N GLY A 31 8.21 -11.61 -2.32
CA GLY A 31 8.95 -10.39 -2.56
C GLY A 31 8.35 -9.16 -1.88
N TYR A 32 7.04 -9.13 -1.66
CA TYR A 32 6.37 -7.99 -1.02
C TYR A 32 6.23 -8.15 0.50
N GLY A 33 6.41 -9.37 1.01
CA GLY A 33 6.09 -9.63 2.40
C GLY A 33 4.59 -9.50 2.63
N ASN A 34 4.21 -8.93 3.75
CA ASN A 34 2.81 -8.65 4.00
C ASN A 34 2.37 -7.44 3.18
N VAL A 35 1.33 -7.61 2.37
CA VAL A 35 0.90 -6.59 1.42
C VAL A 35 -0.62 -6.48 1.43
N VAL A 36 -1.10 -5.24 1.28
CA VAL A 36 -2.51 -4.95 1.03
C VAL A 36 -2.62 -4.32 -0.34
N VAL A 37 -3.59 -4.78 -1.13
CA VAL A 37 -3.91 -4.22 -2.44
C VAL A 37 -5.33 -3.67 -2.38
N LEU A 38 -5.49 -2.41 -2.74
CA LEU A 38 -6.80 -1.75 -2.78
C LEU A 38 -7.22 -1.49 -4.23
N ASP A 39 -8.48 -1.75 -4.50
CA ASP A 39 -9.11 -1.42 -5.78
C ASP A 39 -9.91 -0.14 -5.60
N HIS A 40 -9.53 0.89 -6.32
CA HIS A 40 -10.19 2.21 -6.24
C HIS A 40 -11.20 2.43 -7.36
N GLY A 41 -11.39 1.43 -8.21
CA GLY A 41 -12.28 1.55 -9.36
C GLY A 41 -11.54 2.06 -10.59
N TYR A 42 -12.20 1.93 -11.75
CA TYR A 42 -11.67 2.40 -13.03
C TYR A 42 -10.27 1.89 -13.37
N GLY A 43 -9.95 0.69 -12.89
CA GLY A 43 -8.66 0.07 -13.16
C GLY A 43 -7.51 0.56 -12.27
N LEU A 44 -7.79 1.44 -11.32
CA LEU A 44 -6.76 1.99 -10.44
C LEU A 44 -6.64 1.15 -9.17
N THR A 45 -5.43 0.65 -8.90
CA THR A 45 -5.13 -0.09 -7.67
C THR A 45 -3.89 0.47 -7.00
N THR A 46 -3.82 0.29 -5.68
CA THR A 46 -2.63 0.65 -4.90
C THR A 46 -2.16 -0.55 -4.09
N ARG A 47 -0.85 -0.65 -3.88
CA ARG A 47 -0.22 -1.73 -3.11
C ARG A 47 0.62 -1.14 -2.00
N TYR A 48 0.52 -1.73 -0.82
CA TYR A 48 1.24 -1.29 0.38
C TYR A 48 1.95 -2.52 0.93
N ALA A 49 3.28 -2.57 0.76
CA ALA A 49 4.06 -3.77 1.02
C ALA A 49 5.00 -3.65 2.23
N HIS A 50 5.59 -4.78 2.59
CA HIS A 50 6.54 -4.94 3.71
C HIS A 50 5.92 -4.57 5.05
N MET A 51 4.62 -4.81 5.20
CA MET A 51 3.89 -4.45 6.42
C MET A 51 4.25 -5.40 7.56
N SER A 52 4.28 -4.86 8.78
CA SER A 52 4.43 -5.69 9.99
C SER A 52 3.10 -6.28 10.41
N SER A 53 2.00 -5.58 10.15
CA SER A 53 0.66 -6.06 10.46
C SER A 53 -0.32 -5.61 9.41
N ILE A 54 -1.39 -6.41 9.22
CA ILE A 54 -2.49 -6.12 8.32
C ILE A 54 -3.75 -6.06 9.16
N GLU A 55 -4.52 -4.98 9.01
CA GLU A 55 -5.70 -4.73 9.85
C GLU A 55 -6.99 -4.67 9.02
N VAL A 56 -6.97 -5.19 7.82
CA VAL A 56 -8.13 -5.25 6.93
C VAL A 56 -8.24 -6.63 6.29
N GLU A 57 -9.40 -6.93 5.73
CA GLU A 57 -9.68 -8.21 5.08
C GLU A 57 -10.14 -7.99 3.66
N VAL A 58 -9.92 -9.00 2.81
CA VAL A 58 -10.39 -8.99 1.43
C VAL A 58 -11.90 -8.74 1.39
N GLY A 59 -12.32 -7.83 0.52
CA GLY A 59 -13.71 -7.45 0.37
C GLY A 59 -14.16 -6.30 1.25
N GLN A 60 -13.31 -5.88 2.20
CA GLN A 60 -13.65 -4.79 3.09
C GLN A 60 -13.57 -3.45 2.37
N HIS A 61 -14.57 -2.60 2.59
CA HIS A 61 -14.53 -1.20 2.16
C HIS A 61 -13.62 -0.41 3.09
N VAL A 62 -12.77 0.43 2.51
CA VAL A 62 -11.95 1.37 3.27
C VAL A 62 -12.15 2.76 2.70
N THR A 63 -12.09 3.76 3.57
CA THR A 63 -12.13 5.16 3.15
C THR A 63 -10.72 5.73 3.21
N ARG A 64 -10.48 6.77 2.44
CA ARG A 64 -9.21 7.48 2.47
C ARG A 64 -8.84 7.86 3.90
N GLY A 65 -7.62 7.55 4.28
CA GLY A 65 -7.11 7.83 5.63
C GLY A 65 -7.35 6.74 6.64
N LYS A 66 -8.14 5.70 6.30
CA LYS A 66 -8.33 4.58 7.23
C LYS A 66 -7.03 3.80 7.37
N LYS A 67 -6.67 3.48 8.62
CA LYS A 67 -5.51 2.64 8.88
C LYS A 67 -5.76 1.23 8.36
N ILE A 68 -4.83 0.73 7.53
CA ILE A 68 -4.92 -0.61 6.96
C ILE A 68 -3.87 -1.56 7.52
N GLY A 69 -2.89 -1.02 8.25
CA GLY A 69 -1.86 -1.82 8.88
C GLY A 69 -0.71 -0.96 9.37
N ALA A 70 0.45 -1.57 9.51
CA ALA A 70 1.62 -0.88 10.05
C ALA A 70 2.89 -1.22 9.26
N VAL A 71 3.82 -0.28 9.28
CA VAL A 71 5.11 -0.41 8.59
C VAL A 71 5.96 -1.49 9.23
N GLY A 72 6.64 -2.27 8.40
CA GLY A 72 7.57 -3.27 8.84
C GLY A 72 8.72 -3.40 7.87
N SER A 73 9.36 -4.56 7.90
CA SER A 73 10.44 -4.91 6.98
C SER A 73 10.29 -6.34 6.49
N THR A 74 9.05 -6.80 6.39
CA THR A 74 8.75 -8.15 5.91
C THR A 74 9.06 -8.28 4.41
N GLY A 75 9.22 -9.51 3.95
CA GLY A 75 9.59 -9.76 2.57
C GLY A 75 11.06 -9.48 2.33
N ARG A 76 11.39 -8.85 1.21
CA ARG A 76 12.78 -8.57 0.81
C ARG A 76 13.27 -7.23 1.31
N SER A 77 12.80 -6.82 2.47
CA SER A 77 13.21 -5.55 3.04
C SER A 77 14.19 -5.76 4.18
N THR A 78 15.21 -4.90 4.25
CA THR A 78 16.21 -4.93 5.33
C THR A 78 16.05 -3.80 6.31
N ALA A 79 15.17 -2.86 6.02
CA ALA A 79 14.92 -1.71 6.90
C ALA A 79 13.43 -1.36 6.85
N PRO A 80 12.89 -0.79 7.95
CA PRO A 80 11.48 -0.42 7.97
C PRO A 80 11.14 0.61 6.90
N HIS A 81 10.21 0.25 6.01
CA HIS A 81 9.68 1.18 5.01
C HIS A 81 8.40 0.60 4.44
N CYS A 82 7.58 1.47 3.87
CA CYS A 82 6.42 1.05 3.10
C CYS A 82 6.76 1.16 1.61
N HIS A 83 6.65 0.06 0.90
CA HIS A 83 6.78 0.08 -0.56
C HIS A 83 5.38 0.33 -1.12
N TYR A 84 5.20 1.46 -1.77
CA TYR A 84 3.91 1.90 -2.28
C TYR A 84 3.92 1.86 -3.80
N GLU A 85 2.95 1.17 -4.40
CA GLU A 85 2.80 1.10 -5.85
C GLU A 85 1.41 1.55 -6.24
N VAL A 86 1.33 2.19 -7.40
CA VAL A 86 0.07 2.50 -8.07
C VAL A 86 0.07 1.81 -9.42
N ARG A 87 -1.04 1.15 -9.75
CA ARG A 87 -1.20 0.51 -11.06
C ARG A 87 -2.49 0.99 -11.69
N LEU A 88 -2.41 1.33 -12.95
CA LEU A 88 -3.58 1.70 -13.76
C LEU A 88 -3.73 0.64 -14.83
N HIS A 89 -4.88 -0.06 -14.81
CA HIS A 89 -5.14 -1.20 -15.71
C HIS A 89 -4.00 -2.22 -15.62
N ASP A 90 -3.58 -2.51 -14.39
CA ASP A 90 -2.54 -3.49 -14.06
C ASP A 90 -1.15 -3.11 -14.58
N ARG A 91 -0.94 -1.86 -14.95
CA ARG A 91 0.37 -1.34 -15.35
C ARG A 91 0.90 -0.40 -14.29
N PRO A 92 2.16 -0.56 -13.86
CA PRO A 92 2.74 0.36 -12.89
C PRO A 92 2.77 1.78 -13.46
N VAL A 93 2.41 2.75 -12.63
CA VAL A 93 2.50 4.16 -12.97
C VAL A 93 3.29 4.87 -11.87
N ASP A 94 3.77 6.08 -12.16
CA ASP A 94 4.55 6.83 -11.18
C ASP A 94 3.64 7.19 -10.00
N PRO A 95 3.90 6.64 -8.80
CA PRO A 95 3.00 6.85 -7.67
C PRO A 95 2.98 8.27 -7.14
N ILE A 96 3.96 9.08 -7.49
CA ILE A 96 4.03 10.45 -6.98
C ILE A 96 2.83 11.28 -7.40
N HIS A 97 2.20 10.94 -8.53
CA HIS A 97 1.02 11.65 -9.02
C HIS A 97 -0.26 11.27 -8.26
N TYR A 98 -0.19 10.26 -7.40
CA TYR A 98 -1.36 9.70 -6.72
C TYR A 98 -1.26 9.77 -5.20
N LEU A 99 -0.15 10.27 -4.68
CA LEU A 99 0.03 10.39 -3.25
C LEU A 99 -0.78 11.56 -2.73
N PRO A 100 -1.51 11.39 -1.63
CA PRO A 100 -2.19 12.51 -0.98
C PRO A 100 -1.22 13.37 -0.19
N MET A 101 -0.01 12.91 -0.02
CA MET A 101 1.03 13.54 0.74
C MET A 101 1.35 14.93 0.21
N GLY A 102 1.55 15.89 1.10
CA GLY A 102 1.77 17.27 0.71
C GLY A 102 0.47 18.02 0.44
N ARG A 103 -0.64 17.34 0.59
CA ARG A 103 -1.96 17.92 0.49
C ARG A 103 -2.58 18.01 1.84
N SER A 104 -3.23 18.99 2.07
CA SER A 104 -3.97 19.08 3.33
C SER A 104 -5.42 18.83 3.09
#